data_cb4236ec6c75d2be334fa5a9199e66fa
#
_entry.id   cb4236ec6c75d2be334fa5a9199e66fa
#
_cell.length_a   1.000
_cell.length_b   1.000
_cell.length_c   1.000
_cell.angle_alpha   90.00
_cell.angle_beta   90.00
_cell.angle_gamma   90.00
#
_symmetry.space_group_name_H-M   'P 1'
#
loop_
_entity.id
_entity.type
_entity.pdbx_description
1 polymer ?
#
loop_
_entity_poly.entity_id
_entity_poly.type
_entity_poly.pdbx_seq_one_letter_code
_entity_poly.pdbx_strand_id
1 'polypeptide(L)'
;MRLAELGEDAFLRELPKRFPATGEAVVLGIGDDAAILDPPAGEHLLLTTDSLVEGVHFARRWMPPRFLGRKAVAVSASDIAAMGGEPLGVLLSLAVPPDSEVEALWQLVEGVHERARELGMNLVGGNLASSPGGILIDATVVGATVRKRALRRSGAKPGDGIYLSGKIGAASTGLKLLEHGAVLAPGGGLIVPQSLRGGPTALAEACIRAHIDPEPRVGLGRELNRRKLATACIDVSDGLALDVHRLCRASGVGARIEETSLPLSPGLLAWERTWKRDPTLCAVSGGEDYELLFTSGSGEKLDRFRERLDLFVTRIGETTEEERVELVGRDGVVRPLSPSGWDHFGK
;
A
#
# COMPACT_ATOMS: atom_id res chain seq x y z
N MET A 1 -1.54 -31.92 -5.96
CA MET A 1 -1.78 -32.31 -4.54
C MET A 1 -2.57 -31.19 -3.87
N ARG A 2 -3.64 -31.53 -3.23
CA ARG A 2 -4.49 -30.58 -2.50
C ARG A 2 -4.00 -30.47 -1.06
N LEU A 3 -4.29 -29.34 -0.38
CA LEU A 3 -3.90 -29.12 1.01
C LEU A 3 -4.48 -30.18 1.94
N ALA A 4 -5.74 -30.57 1.72
CA ALA A 4 -6.38 -31.64 2.49
C ALA A 4 -5.68 -33.01 2.36
N GLU A 5 -4.95 -33.27 1.28
CA GLU A 5 -4.16 -34.50 1.06
C GLU A 5 -2.81 -34.43 1.77
N LEU A 6 -2.16 -33.27 1.75
CA LEU A 6 -0.87 -33.04 2.42
C LEU A 6 -0.99 -32.96 3.94
N GLY A 7 -2.04 -32.31 4.41
CA GLY A 7 -2.29 -31.99 5.81
C GLY A 7 -1.55 -30.73 6.28
N GLU A 8 -2.17 -30.06 7.26
CA GLU A 8 -1.68 -28.79 7.85
C GLU A 8 -0.27 -28.95 8.43
N ASP A 9 -0.08 -29.93 9.32
CA ASP A 9 1.21 -30.17 9.98
C ASP A 9 2.37 -30.38 9.01
N ALA A 10 2.13 -31.07 7.89
CA ALA A 10 3.15 -31.32 6.90
C ALA A 10 3.52 -30.03 6.16
N PHE A 11 2.54 -29.17 5.85
CA PHE A 11 2.77 -27.86 5.27
C PHE A 11 3.57 -26.95 6.22
N LEU A 12 3.13 -26.82 7.48
CA LEU A 12 3.76 -25.96 8.48
C LEU A 12 5.21 -26.37 8.80
N ARG A 13 5.53 -27.67 8.84
CA ARG A 13 6.90 -28.16 9.08
C ARG A 13 7.90 -27.82 7.98
N GLU A 14 7.45 -27.53 6.76
CA GLU A 14 8.30 -27.12 5.66
C GLU A 14 8.60 -25.60 5.68
N LEU A 15 7.75 -24.78 6.32
CA LEU A 15 7.91 -23.32 6.34
C LEU A 15 9.28 -22.85 6.87
N PRO A 16 9.73 -23.25 8.09
CA PRO A 16 11.02 -22.76 8.60
C PRO A 16 12.22 -23.29 7.81
N LYS A 17 12.08 -24.39 7.09
CA LYS A 17 13.14 -24.94 6.23
C LYS A 17 13.26 -24.14 4.93
N ARG A 18 12.14 -23.74 4.34
CA ARG A 18 12.10 -22.95 3.10
C ARG A 18 12.36 -21.47 3.34
N PHE A 19 11.85 -20.94 4.44
CA PHE A 19 11.86 -19.52 4.76
C PHE A 19 12.46 -19.26 6.16
N PRO A 20 13.77 -19.53 6.35
CA PRO A 20 14.40 -19.28 7.63
C PRO A 20 14.39 -17.79 7.93
N ALA A 21 13.93 -17.42 9.12
CA ALA A 21 14.02 -16.06 9.61
C ALA A 21 15.48 -15.74 9.98
N THR A 22 16.00 -14.63 9.46
CA THR A 22 17.40 -14.21 9.67
C THR A 22 17.44 -12.71 9.96
N GLY A 23 18.38 -12.28 10.79
CA GLY A 23 18.57 -10.86 11.11
C GLY A 23 18.62 -10.61 12.61
N GLU A 24 19.18 -9.47 13.00
CA GLU A 24 19.47 -9.14 14.42
C GLU A 24 18.19 -8.96 15.26
N ALA A 25 17.09 -8.51 14.63
CA ALA A 25 15.84 -8.29 15.34
C ALA A 25 15.04 -9.58 15.60
N VAL A 26 15.41 -10.73 15.00
CA VAL A 26 14.67 -11.99 15.18
C VAL A 26 15.46 -12.92 16.10
N VAL A 27 14.99 -13.08 17.32
CA VAL A 27 15.53 -14.04 18.29
C VAL A 27 14.98 -15.42 18.06
N LEU A 28 13.68 -15.54 17.76
CA LEU A 28 12.99 -16.78 17.44
C LEU A 28 11.94 -16.51 16.35
N GLY A 29 12.00 -17.26 15.25
CA GLY A 29 11.02 -17.19 14.17
C GLY A 29 9.99 -18.33 14.21
N ILE A 30 9.62 -18.83 13.01
CA ILE A 30 8.64 -19.93 12.86
C ILE A 30 9.14 -21.22 13.53
N GLY A 31 8.30 -21.88 14.32
CA GLY A 31 8.58 -23.19 14.88
C GLY A 31 8.28 -23.36 16.37
N ASP A 32 7.81 -22.32 17.03
CA ASP A 32 7.34 -22.34 18.42
C ASP A 32 5.96 -21.65 18.50
N ASP A 33 5.36 -21.59 19.69
CA ASP A 33 4.03 -21.01 19.93
C ASP A 33 3.97 -19.51 19.56
N ALA A 34 5.11 -18.80 19.65
CA ALA A 34 5.23 -17.40 19.26
C ALA A 34 6.63 -17.06 18.73
N ALA A 35 6.71 -16.04 17.89
CA ALA A 35 7.99 -15.42 17.50
C ALA A 35 8.51 -14.53 18.64
N ILE A 36 9.85 -14.41 18.75
CA ILE A 36 10.52 -13.49 19.66
C ILE A 36 11.28 -12.46 18.82
N LEU A 37 10.91 -11.19 18.97
CA LEU A 37 11.57 -10.07 18.31
C LEU A 37 12.23 -9.18 19.38
N ASP A 38 13.45 -8.74 19.09
CA ASP A 38 14.19 -7.76 19.92
C ASP A 38 14.28 -6.43 19.16
N PRO A 39 13.38 -5.46 19.46
CA PRO A 39 13.39 -4.18 18.79
C PRO A 39 14.62 -3.36 19.24
N PRO A 40 15.13 -2.46 18.36
CA PRO A 40 16.25 -1.59 18.71
C PRO A 40 16.01 -0.82 20.00
N ALA A 41 17.05 -0.70 20.83
CA ALA A 41 16.97 -0.01 22.11
C ALA A 41 16.56 1.47 21.94
N GLY A 42 15.58 1.92 22.71
CA GLY A 42 15.11 3.31 22.64
C GLY A 42 14.01 3.56 21.58
N GLU A 43 13.46 2.52 20.97
CA GLU A 43 12.36 2.62 20.01
C GLU A 43 10.99 2.22 20.60
N HIS A 44 9.92 2.62 19.92
CA HIS A 44 8.57 2.12 20.14
C HIS A 44 8.24 1.09 19.08
N LEU A 45 7.53 0.03 19.45
CA LEU A 45 6.94 -0.89 18.50
C LEU A 45 5.77 -0.22 17.78
N LEU A 46 5.66 -0.51 16.49
CA LEU A 46 4.51 -0.26 15.64
C LEU A 46 3.89 -1.61 15.27
N LEU A 47 2.58 -1.69 15.32
CA LEU A 47 1.82 -2.90 15.00
C LEU A 47 0.68 -2.51 14.08
N THR A 48 0.55 -3.21 12.97
CA THR A 48 -0.55 -3.05 12.04
C THR A 48 -0.96 -4.40 11.47
N THR A 49 -2.20 -4.50 11.00
CA THR A 49 -2.70 -5.70 10.32
C THR A 49 -3.71 -5.30 9.25
N ASP A 50 -3.62 -5.95 8.09
CA ASP A 50 -4.55 -5.79 6.98
C ASP A 50 -5.01 -7.15 6.47
N SER A 51 -6.28 -7.19 6.06
CA SER A 51 -6.92 -8.38 5.51
C SER A 51 -7.15 -8.24 4.01
N LEU A 52 -6.74 -9.24 3.25
CA LEU A 52 -7.12 -9.42 1.85
C LEU A 52 -8.14 -10.55 1.74
N VAL A 53 -9.35 -10.20 1.28
CA VAL A 53 -10.48 -11.12 1.15
C VAL A 53 -10.76 -11.38 -0.32
N GLU A 54 -10.81 -12.65 -0.73
CA GLU A 54 -11.17 -13.02 -2.11
C GLU A 54 -12.57 -12.54 -2.48
N GLY A 55 -12.70 -11.95 -3.65
CA GLY A 55 -13.95 -11.35 -4.13
C GLY A 55 -14.18 -9.90 -3.66
N VAL A 56 -13.36 -9.39 -2.73
CA VAL A 56 -13.38 -8.00 -2.26
C VAL A 56 -12.11 -7.27 -2.71
N HIS A 57 -10.94 -7.74 -2.28
CA HIS A 57 -9.66 -7.10 -2.54
C HIS A 57 -8.90 -7.71 -3.72
N PHE A 58 -9.22 -8.93 -4.09
CA PHE A 58 -8.60 -9.65 -5.20
C PHE A 58 -9.52 -10.73 -5.78
N ALA A 59 -9.17 -11.20 -6.97
CA ALA A 59 -9.75 -12.41 -7.53
C ALA A 59 -8.63 -13.29 -8.13
N ARG A 60 -8.66 -14.59 -7.83
CA ARG A 60 -7.64 -15.56 -8.28
C ARG A 60 -7.45 -15.58 -9.80
N ARG A 61 -8.49 -15.24 -10.58
CA ARG A 61 -8.43 -15.25 -12.05
C ARG A 61 -7.44 -14.23 -12.64
N TRP A 62 -7.09 -13.16 -11.90
CA TRP A 62 -6.17 -12.13 -12.37
C TRP A 62 -4.97 -11.85 -11.47
N MET A 63 -4.96 -12.44 -10.26
CA MET A 63 -3.91 -12.24 -9.27
C MET A 63 -3.12 -13.54 -9.08
N PRO A 64 -1.93 -13.70 -9.67
CA PRO A 64 -1.08 -14.85 -9.40
C PRO A 64 -0.74 -14.98 -7.90
N PRO A 65 -0.69 -16.19 -7.32
CA PRO A 65 -0.50 -16.38 -5.88
C PRO A 65 0.74 -15.68 -5.32
N ARG A 66 1.86 -15.68 -6.04
CA ARG A 66 3.09 -14.99 -5.64
C ARG A 66 2.88 -13.49 -5.47
N PHE A 67 2.17 -12.82 -6.40
CA PHE A 67 1.86 -11.40 -6.27
C PHE A 67 0.85 -11.12 -5.16
N LEU A 68 -0.07 -12.04 -4.91
CA LEU A 68 -1.00 -11.92 -3.79
C LEU A 68 -0.26 -11.92 -2.44
N GLY A 69 0.75 -12.79 -2.27
CA GLY A 69 1.61 -12.79 -1.09
C GLY A 69 2.43 -11.49 -0.96
N ARG A 70 3.00 -11.00 -2.06
CA ARG A 70 3.74 -9.74 -2.09
C ARG A 70 2.85 -8.55 -1.71
N LYS A 71 1.63 -8.49 -2.27
CA LYS A 71 0.64 -7.44 -1.97
C LYS A 71 0.24 -7.45 -0.50
N ALA A 72 -0.03 -8.61 0.09
CA ALA A 72 -0.40 -8.72 1.50
C ALA A 72 0.64 -8.07 2.44
N VAL A 73 1.92 -8.30 2.17
CA VAL A 73 3.01 -7.66 2.93
C VAL A 73 3.12 -6.16 2.65
N ALA A 74 2.99 -5.77 1.38
CA ALA A 74 3.15 -4.37 0.97
C ALA A 74 2.09 -3.45 1.59
N VAL A 75 0.83 -3.92 1.64
CA VAL A 75 -0.30 -3.17 2.22
C VAL A 75 -0.03 -2.82 3.67
N SER A 76 0.23 -3.82 4.52
CA SER A 76 0.52 -3.59 5.94
C SER A 76 1.84 -2.82 6.18
N ALA A 77 2.87 -3.04 5.33
CA ALA A 77 4.12 -2.28 5.43
C ALA A 77 3.93 -0.79 5.09
N SER A 78 2.90 -0.42 4.33
CA SER A 78 2.55 0.97 4.03
C SER A 78 2.18 1.76 5.29
N ASP A 79 1.47 1.16 6.23
CA ASP A 79 1.17 1.78 7.53
C ASP A 79 2.43 2.06 8.33
N ILE A 80 3.38 1.11 8.33
CA ILE A 80 4.67 1.32 8.99
C ILE A 80 5.43 2.49 8.35
N ALA A 81 5.38 2.58 7.01
CA ALA A 81 5.96 3.70 6.27
C ALA A 81 5.30 5.03 6.65
N ALA A 82 3.95 5.08 6.72
CA ALA A 82 3.20 6.27 7.11
C ALA A 82 3.52 6.74 8.53
N MET A 83 3.89 5.81 9.42
CA MET A 83 4.33 6.10 10.79
C MET A 83 5.84 6.43 10.88
N GLY A 84 6.56 6.43 9.74
CA GLY A 84 8.00 6.70 9.69
C GLY A 84 8.84 5.65 10.40
N GLY A 85 8.35 4.41 10.41
CA GLY A 85 8.97 3.26 11.06
C GLY A 85 9.81 2.41 10.11
N GLU A 86 10.48 1.43 10.69
CA GLU A 86 11.21 0.37 10.02
C GLU A 86 10.53 -0.97 10.32
N PRO A 87 10.10 -1.75 9.31
CA PRO A 87 9.48 -3.04 9.53
C PRO A 87 10.50 -4.06 10.02
N LEU A 88 10.14 -4.90 10.99
CA LEU A 88 11.00 -5.90 11.62
C LEU A 88 10.60 -7.33 11.29
N GLY A 89 9.30 -7.60 11.25
CA GLY A 89 8.78 -8.92 10.98
C GLY A 89 7.33 -8.91 10.55
N VAL A 90 6.90 -9.97 9.85
CA VAL A 90 5.52 -10.19 9.43
C VAL A 90 5.02 -11.55 9.92
N LEU A 91 3.80 -11.55 10.46
CA LEU A 91 2.99 -12.74 10.75
C LEU A 91 1.97 -12.89 9.62
N LEU A 92 1.82 -14.11 9.10
CA LEU A 92 0.89 -14.42 8.01
C LEU A 92 -0.21 -15.38 8.50
N SER A 93 -1.44 -14.93 8.59
CA SER A 93 -2.59 -15.79 8.85
C SER A 93 -3.32 -16.07 7.54
N LEU A 94 -3.49 -17.34 7.22
CA LEU A 94 -4.16 -17.82 6.00
C LEU A 94 -5.39 -18.66 6.38
N ALA A 95 -6.54 -18.31 5.80
CA ALA A 95 -7.70 -19.19 5.77
C ALA A 95 -7.97 -19.56 4.30
N VAL A 96 -7.87 -20.85 3.97
CA VAL A 96 -7.92 -21.34 2.59
C VAL A 96 -8.88 -22.51 2.43
N PRO A 97 -9.55 -22.67 1.28
CA PRO A 97 -10.38 -23.85 1.01
C PRO A 97 -9.55 -25.14 1.08
N PRO A 98 -10.12 -26.26 1.60
CA PRO A 98 -9.39 -27.54 1.74
C PRO A 98 -8.88 -28.12 0.41
N ASP A 99 -9.53 -27.76 -0.70
CA ASP A 99 -9.19 -28.19 -2.05
C ASP A 99 -8.15 -27.28 -2.73
N SER A 100 -7.57 -26.31 -2.00
CA SER A 100 -6.52 -25.43 -2.50
C SER A 100 -5.30 -26.22 -2.94
N GLU A 101 -4.69 -25.80 -4.06
CA GLU A 101 -3.46 -26.42 -4.58
C GLU A 101 -2.27 -26.04 -3.68
N VAL A 102 -1.54 -27.02 -3.20
CA VAL A 102 -0.36 -26.80 -2.33
C VAL A 102 0.69 -25.95 -3.04
N GLU A 103 0.87 -26.12 -4.34
CA GLU A 103 1.81 -25.32 -5.12
C GLU A 103 1.44 -23.83 -5.15
N ALA A 104 0.14 -23.51 -5.27
CA ALA A 104 -0.32 -22.13 -5.20
C ALA A 104 -0.07 -21.49 -3.82
N LEU A 105 -0.21 -22.27 -2.75
CA LEU A 105 0.10 -21.82 -1.39
C LEU A 105 1.61 -21.57 -1.22
N TRP A 106 2.46 -22.43 -1.77
CA TRP A 106 3.91 -22.20 -1.75
C TRP A 106 4.28 -20.93 -2.48
N GLN A 107 3.74 -20.68 -3.67
CA GLN A 107 3.97 -19.45 -4.42
C GLN A 107 3.50 -18.21 -3.64
N LEU A 108 2.38 -18.29 -2.93
CA LEU A 108 1.88 -17.21 -2.10
C LEU A 108 2.86 -16.91 -0.95
N VAL A 109 3.27 -17.93 -0.20
CA VAL A 109 4.23 -17.76 0.92
C VAL A 109 5.60 -17.31 0.42
N GLU A 110 6.04 -17.79 -0.75
CA GLU A 110 7.25 -17.29 -1.42
C GLU A 110 7.15 -15.79 -1.71
N GLY A 111 6.00 -15.33 -2.23
CA GLY A 111 5.74 -13.91 -2.45
C GLY A 111 5.79 -13.09 -1.17
N VAL A 112 5.21 -13.59 -0.07
CA VAL A 112 5.33 -12.97 1.27
C VAL A 112 6.79 -12.87 1.70
N HIS A 113 7.54 -13.98 1.61
CA HIS A 113 8.96 -14.02 2.00
C HIS A 113 9.80 -13.04 1.19
N GLU A 114 9.63 -13.01 -0.12
CA GLU A 114 10.37 -12.11 -1.01
C GLU A 114 10.12 -10.64 -0.68
N ARG A 115 8.85 -10.23 -0.59
CA ARG A 115 8.52 -8.84 -0.27
C ARG A 115 8.99 -8.46 1.12
N ALA A 116 8.86 -9.35 2.10
CA ALA A 116 9.41 -9.14 3.44
C ALA A 116 10.92 -8.87 3.38
N ARG A 117 11.68 -9.71 2.67
CA ARG A 117 13.13 -9.55 2.50
C ARG A 117 13.51 -8.25 1.80
N GLU A 118 12.80 -7.85 0.74
CA GLU A 118 13.01 -6.58 0.05
C GLU A 118 12.83 -5.37 0.98
N LEU A 119 11.90 -5.49 1.94
CA LEU A 119 11.61 -4.45 2.94
C LEU A 119 12.47 -4.57 4.22
N GLY A 120 13.42 -5.50 4.26
CA GLY A 120 14.33 -5.67 5.39
C GLY A 120 13.75 -6.41 6.60
N MET A 121 12.59 -7.07 6.44
CA MET A 121 11.95 -7.86 7.50
C MET A 121 11.90 -9.36 7.17
N ASN A 122 11.39 -10.16 8.11
CA ASN A 122 11.26 -11.60 7.95
C ASN A 122 9.81 -12.06 8.15
N LEU A 123 9.43 -13.17 7.49
CA LEU A 123 8.27 -13.95 7.87
C LEU A 123 8.63 -14.70 9.17
N VAL A 124 8.00 -14.32 10.29
CA VAL A 124 8.37 -14.79 11.63
C VAL A 124 7.37 -15.75 12.25
N GLY A 125 6.17 -15.85 11.69
CA GLY A 125 5.12 -16.73 12.20
C GLY A 125 3.83 -16.58 11.41
N GLY A 126 2.76 -17.15 11.95
CA GLY A 126 1.44 -17.03 11.36
C GLY A 126 0.49 -18.14 11.78
N ASN A 127 -0.56 -18.32 11.00
CA ASN A 127 -1.59 -19.34 11.24
C ASN A 127 -2.08 -19.90 9.91
N LEU A 128 -2.53 -21.15 9.90
CA LEU A 128 -3.21 -21.77 8.78
C LEU A 128 -4.55 -22.34 9.26
N ALA A 129 -5.62 -21.99 8.58
CA ALA A 129 -6.96 -22.45 8.89
C ALA A 129 -7.72 -22.88 7.63
N SER A 130 -8.75 -23.67 7.79
CA SER A 130 -9.67 -24.00 6.70
C SER A 130 -10.71 -22.88 6.53
N SER A 131 -10.99 -22.49 5.27
CA SER A 131 -12.07 -21.61 4.91
C SER A 131 -13.18 -22.36 4.19
N PRO A 132 -14.46 -22.15 4.53
CA PRO A 132 -15.59 -22.73 3.80
C PRO A 132 -15.88 -22.01 2.48
N GLY A 133 -15.25 -20.85 2.24
CA GLY A 133 -15.45 -19.98 1.08
C GLY A 133 -14.16 -19.72 0.32
N GLY A 134 -13.88 -18.44 0.05
CA GLY A 134 -12.66 -18.00 -0.63
C GLY A 134 -11.42 -17.97 0.28
N ILE A 135 -10.34 -17.48 -0.27
CA ILE A 135 -9.09 -17.24 0.47
C ILE A 135 -9.21 -15.94 1.27
N LEU A 136 -8.79 -15.99 2.54
CA LEU A 136 -8.57 -14.82 3.38
C LEU A 136 -7.11 -14.82 3.84
N ILE A 137 -6.49 -13.65 3.76
CA ILE A 137 -5.09 -13.43 4.14
C ILE A 137 -5.05 -12.26 5.10
N ASP A 138 -4.50 -12.47 6.29
CA ASP A 138 -4.14 -11.37 7.19
C ASP A 138 -2.63 -11.29 7.29
N ALA A 139 -2.06 -10.12 7.02
CA ALA A 139 -0.67 -9.83 7.24
C ALA A 139 -0.55 -8.86 8.42
N THR A 140 0.07 -9.31 9.50
CA THR A 140 0.39 -8.45 10.65
C THR A 140 1.86 -8.08 10.60
N VAL A 141 2.15 -6.79 10.43
CA VAL A 141 3.53 -6.29 10.41
C VAL A 141 3.87 -5.65 11.75
N VAL A 142 5.00 -6.09 12.30
CA VAL A 142 5.66 -5.49 13.46
C VAL A 142 6.78 -4.61 12.93
N GLY A 143 6.78 -3.35 13.34
CA GLY A 143 7.84 -2.40 13.02
C GLY A 143 8.32 -1.66 14.27
N ALA A 144 9.33 -0.81 14.10
CA ALA A 144 9.84 0.03 15.16
C ALA A 144 10.08 1.46 14.68
N THR A 145 10.03 2.41 15.60
CA THR A 145 10.34 3.81 15.33
C THR A 145 10.93 4.47 16.59
N VAL A 146 11.78 5.47 16.39
CA VAL A 146 12.40 6.20 17.48
C VAL A 146 11.35 6.78 18.44
N ARG A 147 11.55 6.60 19.75
CA ARG A 147 10.62 7.07 20.79
C ARG A 147 10.22 8.52 20.59
N LYS A 148 8.91 8.80 20.73
CA LYS A 148 8.29 10.13 20.61
C LYS A 148 8.45 10.78 19.24
N ARG A 149 8.79 10.00 18.20
CA ARG A 149 9.03 10.52 16.86
C ARG A 149 8.17 9.88 15.78
N ALA A 150 7.31 8.91 16.15
CA ALA A 150 6.37 8.33 15.19
C ALA A 150 5.60 9.43 14.47
N LEU A 151 5.59 9.40 13.14
CA LEU A 151 4.71 10.22 12.33
C LEU A 151 3.26 9.81 12.63
N ARG A 152 2.36 10.76 12.55
CA ARG A 152 0.93 10.55 12.85
C ARG A 152 0.08 11.25 11.81
N ARG A 153 -1.15 10.87 11.72
CA ARG A 153 -2.18 11.62 10.98
C ARG A 153 -2.43 13.00 11.58
N SER A 154 -2.14 13.18 12.87
CA SER A 154 -2.26 14.45 13.59
C SER A 154 -0.95 15.20 13.65
N GLY A 155 -1.01 16.55 13.64
CA GLY A 155 0.16 17.42 13.82
C GLY A 155 0.36 18.44 12.72
N ALA A 156 -0.42 18.39 11.65
CA ALA A 156 -0.46 19.44 10.64
C ALA A 156 -0.95 20.77 11.26
N LYS A 157 -0.43 21.87 10.75
CA LYS A 157 -0.81 23.22 11.16
C LYS A 157 -1.28 24.02 9.96
N PRO A 158 -2.18 24.99 10.13
CA PRO A 158 -2.53 25.90 9.05
C PRO A 158 -1.28 26.52 8.40
N GLY A 159 -1.24 26.52 7.06
CA GLY A 159 -0.11 27.00 6.27
C GLY A 159 1.00 25.97 5.99
N ASP A 160 0.88 24.73 6.52
CA ASP A 160 1.78 23.65 6.10
C ASP A 160 1.52 23.28 4.66
N GLY A 161 2.57 23.10 3.86
CA GLY A 161 2.43 22.52 2.52
C GLY A 161 1.99 21.06 2.61
N ILE A 162 1.09 20.65 1.71
CA ILE A 162 0.65 19.26 1.53
C ILE A 162 1.43 18.64 0.38
N TYR A 163 2.00 17.48 0.64
CA TYR A 163 2.88 16.77 -0.29
C TYR A 163 2.43 15.34 -0.51
N LEU A 164 2.66 14.85 -1.71
CA LEU A 164 2.37 13.49 -2.12
C LEU A 164 3.62 12.86 -2.73
N SER A 165 3.96 11.65 -2.31
CA SER A 165 4.99 10.85 -2.98
C SER A 165 4.44 10.22 -4.26
N GLY A 166 5.32 9.92 -5.20
CA GLY A 166 5.00 9.16 -6.41
C GLY A 166 3.89 9.76 -7.27
N LYS A 167 3.07 8.88 -7.85
CA LYS A 167 1.95 9.23 -8.74
C LYS A 167 0.72 8.41 -8.37
N ILE A 168 -0.46 9.03 -8.46
CA ILE A 168 -1.74 8.40 -8.11
C ILE A 168 -2.55 7.94 -9.31
N GLY A 169 -3.47 6.99 -9.06
CA GLY A 169 -4.44 6.48 -10.00
C GLY A 169 -3.92 5.35 -10.90
N ALA A 170 -2.68 4.89 -10.70
CA ALA A 170 -2.18 3.75 -11.45
C ALA A 170 -2.86 2.45 -10.99
N ALA A 171 -2.95 2.21 -9.68
CA ALA A 171 -3.53 0.99 -9.14
C ALA A 171 -5.03 0.84 -9.47
N SER A 172 -5.81 1.89 -9.29
CA SER A 172 -7.24 1.88 -9.65
C SER A 172 -7.48 1.68 -11.15
N THR A 173 -6.60 2.23 -12.02
CA THR A 173 -6.64 1.96 -13.47
C THR A 173 -6.28 0.50 -13.76
N GLY A 174 -5.28 -0.05 -13.07
CA GLY A 174 -4.88 -1.45 -13.20
C GLY A 174 -6.00 -2.41 -12.82
N LEU A 175 -6.70 -2.16 -11.71
CA LEU A 175 -7.89 -2.92 -11.32
C LEU A 175 -8.96 -2.92 -12.43
N LYS A 176 -9.30 -1.75 -12.98
CA LYS A 176 -10.26 -1.66 -14.07
C LYS A 176 -9.83 -2.43 -15.31
N LEU A 177 -8.55 -2.41 -15.66
CA LEU A 177 -8.03 -3.19 -16.79
C LEU A 177 -8.20 -4.69 -16.55
N LEU A 178 -7.93 -5.18 -15.32
CA LEU A 178 -8.14 -6.57 -14.92
C LEU A 178 -9.63 -6.96 -14.96
N GLU A 179 -10.51 -6.09 -14.47
CA GLU A 179 -11.97 -6.27 -14.55
C GLU A 179 -12.47 -6.36 -16.00
N HIS A 180 -11.85 -5.63 -16.92
CA HIS A 180 -12.15 -5.68 -18.36
C HIS A 180 -11.43 -6.84 -19.08
N GLY A 181 -10.83 -7.76 -18.34
CA GLY A 181 -10.29 -9.01 -18.85
C GLY A 181 -8.82 -8.98 -19.26
N ALA A 182 -8.06 -7.93 -18.91
CA ALA A 182 -6.61 -7.99 -18.99
C ALA A 182 -6.08 -9.01 -17.98
N VAL A 183 -5.03 -9.76 -18.33
CA VAL A 183 -4.43 -10.77 -17.45
C VAL A 183 -2.92 -10.67 -17.54
N LEU A 184 -2.24 -10.73 -16.40
CA LEU A 184 -0.79 -10.93 -16.36
C LEU A 184 -0.50 -12.43 -16.46
N ALA A 185 0.20 -12.84 -17.52
CA ALA A 185 0.58 -14.23 -17.68
C ALA A 185 1.58 -14.66 -16.59
N PRO A 186 1.67 -15.95 -16.22
CA PRO A 186 2.63 -16.45 -15.23
C PRO A 186 4.09 -16.12 -15.57
N GLY A 187 4.42 -15.97 -16.85
CA GLY A 187 5.75 -15.54 -17.35
C GLY A 187 5.97 -14.03 -17.40
N GLY A 188 5.02 -13.21 -16.88
CA GLY A 188 5.16 -11.76 -16.77
C GLY A 188 4.69 -10.95 -17.99
N GLY A 189 4.18 -11.57 -19.05
CA GLY A 189 3.62 -10.86 -20.21
C GLY A 189 2.16 -10.46 -19.98
N LEU A 190 1.75 -9.30 -20.52
CA LEU A 190 0.37 -8.83 -20.46
C LEU A 190 -0.46 -9.43 -21.62
N ILE A 191 -1.55 -10.11 -21.29
CA ILE A 191 -2.58 -10.54 -22.23
C ILE A 191 -3.71 -9.50 -22.22
N VAL A 192 -3.88 -8.81 -23.35
CA VAL A 192 -4.89 -7.77 -23.48
C VAL A 192 -6.03 -8.29 -24.35
N PRO A 193 -7.29 -8.29 -23.86
CA PRO A 193 -8.45 -8.70 -24.65
C PRO A 193 -8.70 -7.74 -25.82
N GLN A 194 -9.49 -8.19 -26.81
CA GLN A 194 -9.76 -7.39 -28.00
C GLN A 194 -10.42 -6.04 -27.69
N SER A 195 -11.25 -5.97 -26.64
CA SER A 195 -11.92 -4.76 -26.16
C SER A 195 -10.96 -3.66 -25.68
N LEU A 196 -9.76 -4.04 -25.28
CA LEU A 196 -8.71 -3.13 -24.81
C LEU A 196 -7.60 -2.91 -25.86
N ARG A 197 -7.71 -3.51 -27.05
CA ARG A 197 -6.74 -3.31 -28.13
C ARG A 197 -6.80 -1.87 -28.64
N GLY A 198 -5.64 -1.30 -28.93
CA GLY A 198 -5.50 0.10 -29.37
C GLY A 198 -5.17 1.07 -28.26
N GLY A 199 -5.22 0.65 -27.00
CA GLY A 199 -4.68 1.41 -25.88
C GLY A 199 -3.18 1.19 -25.66
N PRO A 200 -2.53 1.99 -24.81
CA PRO A 200 -1.08 1.94 -24.57
C PRO A 200 -0.70 0.73 -23.70
N THR A 201 -0.34 -0.38 -24.31
CA THR A 201 -0.08 -1.67 -23.64
C THR A 201 1.00 -1.58 -22.54
N ALA A 202 2.10 -0.85 -22.77
CA ALA A 202 3.15 -0.65 -21.78
C ALA A 202 2.62 0.10 -20.53
N LEU A 203 1.74 1.07 -20.72
CA LEU A 203 1.10 1.79 -19.61
C LEU A 203 0.04 0.93 -18.91
N ALA A 204 -0.63 0.03 -19.63
CA ALA A 204 -1.55 -0.94 -19.04
C ALA A 204 -0.81 -1.89 -18.09
N GLU A 205 0.32 -2.44 -18.51
CA GLU A 205 1.15 -3.31 -17.66
C GLU A 205 1.62 -2.58 -16.40
N ALA A 206 2.10 -1.35 -16.53
CA ALA A 206 2.52 -0.54 -15.38
C ALA A 206 1.37 -0.30 -14.39
N CYS A 207 0.15 -0.03 -14.87
CA CYS A 207 -1.02 0.13 -14.02
C CYS A 207 -1.41 -1.18 -13.32
N ILE A 208 -1.42 -2.30 -14.04
CA ILE A 208 -1.74 -3.61 -13.46
C ILE A 208 -0.70 -3.98 -12.40
N ARG A 209 0.60 -3.75 -12.67
CA ARG A 209 1.65 -3.99 -11.68
C ARG A 209 1.48 -3.12 -10.44
N ALA A 210 1.13 -1.85 -10.59
CA ALA A 210 0.84 -0.97 -9.45
C ALA A 210 -0.29 -1.51 -8.56
N HIS A 211 -1.29 -2.18 -9.14
CA HIS A 211 -2.38 -2.80 -8.38
C HIS A 211 -1.99 -4.12 -7.72
N ILE A 212 -1.28 -5.02 -8.45
CA ILE A 212 -1.00 -6.38 -7.94
C ILE A 212 0.28 -6.48 -7.12
N ASP A 213 1.20 -5.55 -7.27
CA ASP A 213 2.52 -5.52 -6.61
C ASP A 213 2.88 -4.07 -6.18
N PRO A 214 2.09 -3.44 -5.29
CA PRO A 214 2.33 -2.07 -4.85
C PRO A 214 3.64 -1.94 -4.09
N GLU A 215 4.26 -0.75 -4.14
CA GLU A 215 5.54 -0.45 -3.50
C GLU A 215 5.34 0.46 -2.31
N PRO A 216 5.37 -0.04 -1.06
CA PRO A 216 5.23 0.80 0.13
C PRO A 216 6.44 1.71 0.33
N ARG A 217 6.21 2.96 0.69
CA ARG A 217 7.23 4.01 0.75
C ARG A 217 8.03 4.01 2.07
N VAL A 218 8.44 2.82 2.55
CA VAL A 218 9.16 2.64 3.83
C VAL A 218 10.40 3.52 3.92
N GLY A 219 11.23 3.53 2.88
CA GLY A 219 12.44 4.36 2.85
C GLY A 219 12.16 5.85 2.99
N LEU A 220 11.13 6.36 2.30
CA LEU A 220 10.71 7.76 2.40
C LEU A 220 10.16 8.08 3.79
N GLY A 221 9.24 7.26 4.31
CA GLY A 221 8.65 7.45 5.63
C GLY A 221 9.72 7.57 6.72
N ARG A 222 10.68 6.65 6.71
CA ARG A 222 11.83 6.67 7.62
C ARG A 222 12.67 7.96 7.52
N GLU A 223 12.94 8.43 6.29
CA GLU A 223 13.71 9.66 6.09
C GLU A 223 12.92 10.91 6.51
N LEU A 224 11.61 10.99 6.23
CA LEU A 224 10.75 12.08 6.70
C LEU A 224 10.78 12.17 8.23
N ASN A 225 10.68 11.04 8.91
CA ASN A 225 10.78 10.95 10.37
C ASN A 225 12.17 11.33 10.87
N ARG A 226 13.22 10.69 10.37
CA ARG A 226 14.61 10.89 10.82
C ARG A 226 15.03 12.35 10.69
N ARG A 227 14.61 13.04 9.65
CA ARG A 227 14.97 14.44 9.37
C ARG A 227 13.96 15.45 9.92
N LYS A 228 12.85 15.00 10.51
CA LYS A 228 11.75 15.84 11.01
C LYS A 228 11.20 16.76 9.90
N LEU A 229 10.93 16.19 8.74
CA LEU A 229 10.44 16.92 7.57
C LEU A 229 8.93 16.95 7.50
N ALA A 230 8.23 15.95 8.06
CA ALA A 230 6.78 15.90 8.08
C ALA A 230 6.22 16.34 9.43
N THR A 231 5.11 17.08 9.41
CA THR A 231 4.29 17.46 10.58
C THR A 231 3.15 16.48 10.80
N ALA A 232 2.54 15.94 9.74
CA ALA A 232 1.60 14.83 9.76
C ALA A 232 1.84 13.93 8.54
N CYS A 233 1.41 12.66 8.63
CA CYS A 233 1.57 11.69 7.54
C CYS A 233 0.48 10.61 7.61
N ILE A 234 0.04 10.15 6.44
CA ILE A 234 -0.84 9.01 6.19
C ILE A 234 -0.45 8.39 4.86
N ASP A 235 -0.71 7.11 4.64
CA ASP A 235 -0.62 6.52 3.29
C ASP A 235 -1.93 6.73 2.50
N VAL A 236 -1.85 6.60 1.18
CA VAL A 236 -3.00 6.71 0.27
C VAL A 236 -3.46 5.31 -0.11
N SER A 237 -4.32 4.74 0.70
CA SER A 237 -4.87 3.38 0.55
C SER A 237 -6.30 3.37 0.03
N ASP A 238 -7.16 4.24 0.53
CA ASP A 238 -8.58 4.27 0.14
C ASP A 238 -8.91 5.33 -0.93
N GLY A 239 -7.95 6.19 -1.21
CA GLY A 239 -8.04 7.27 -2.20
C GLY A 239 -7.70 8.63 -1.60
N LEU A 240 -7.00 9.45 -2.40
CA LEU A 240 -6.47 10.73 -1.96
C LEU A 240 -7.52 11.62 -1.28
N ALA A 241 -8.73 11.71 -1.84
CA ALA A 241 -9.78 12.56 -1.28
C ALA A 241 -10.15 12.12 0.15
N LEU A 242 -10.35 10.81 0.38
CA LEU A 242 -10.71 10.28 1.70
C LEU A 242 -9.55 10.44 2.69
N ASP A 243 -8.31 10.17 2.26
CA ASP A 243 -7.14 10.18 3.15
C ASP A 243 -6.70 11.61 3.51
N VAL A 244 -6.89 12.61 2.61
CA VAL A 244 -6.77 14.04 2.96
C VAL A 244 -7.76 14.41 4.06
N HIS A 245 -9.02 14.00 3.94
CA HIS A 245 -10.04 14.27 4.99
C HIS A 245 -9.67 13.64 6.34
N ARG A 246 -9.12 12.43 6.33
CA ARG A 246 -8.66 11.74 7.56
C ARG A 246 -7.51 12.48 8.22
N LEU A 247 -6.51 12.91 7.44
CA LEU A 247 -5.36 13.68 7.93
C LEU A 247 -5.81 15.04 8.48
N CYS A 248 -6.66 15.76 7.76
CA CYS A 248 -7.20 17.06 8.17
C CYS A 248 -7.98 16.93 9.47
N ARG A 249 -8.91 15.98 9.56
CA ARG A 249 -9.72 15.72 10.77
C ARG A 249 -8.83 15.38 11.97
N ALA A 250 -7.80 14.53 11.78
CA ALA A 250 -6.90 14.16 12.86
C ALA A 250 -6.05 15.33 13.35
N SER A 251 -5.83 16.35 12.52
CA SER A 251 -5.03 17.53 12.81
C SER A 251 -5.85 18.75 13.21
N GLY A 252 -7.19 18.76 13.02
CA GLY A 252 -8.05 19.91 13.26
C GLY A 252 -7.79 21.06 12.28
N VAL A 253 -7.54 20.74 11.01
CA VAL A 253 -7.27 21.70 9.94
C VAL A 253 -8.10 21.38 8.70
N GLY A 254 -8.18 22.32 7.75
CA GLY A 254 -8.67 22.04 6.39
C GLY A 254 -7.53 21.87 5.41
N ALA A 255 -7.87 21.74 4.13
CA ALA A 255 -6.92 21.64 3.03
C ALA A 255 -7.44 22.31 1.77
N ARG A 256 -6.52 22.93 1.03
CA ARG A 256 -6.74 23.40 -0.34
C ARG A 256 -5.79 22.66 -1.26
N ILE A 257 -6.37 21.80 -2.12
CA ILE A 257 -5.64 20.95 -3.07
C ILE A 257 -5.69 21.58 -4.45
N GLU A 258 -4.56 21.69 -5.12
CA GLU A 258 -4.42 22.23 -6.48
C GLU A 258 -4.52 21.12 -7.51
N GLU A 259 -5.61 21.07 -8.30
CA GLU A 259 -5.80 20.06 -9.36
C GLU A 259 -4.62 19.99 -10.33
N THR A 260 -4.07 21.15 -10.70
CA THR A 260 -2.94 21.24 -11.65
C THR A 260 -1.64 20.67 -11.11
N SER A 261 -1.53 20.52 -9.78
CA SER A 261 -0.35 19.99 -9.10
C SER A 261 -0.44 18.50 -8.79
N LEU A 262 -1.59 17.86 -9.05
CA LEU A 262 -1.76 16.43 -8.79
C LEU A 262 -0.85 15.60 -9.72
N PRO A 263 0.01 14.73 -9.17
CA PRO A 263 0.91 13.88 -9.95
C PRO A 263 0.18 12.65 -10.48
N LEU A 264 -0.61 12.84 -11.53
CA LEU A 264 -1.39 11.77 -12.15
C LEU A 264 -0.50 10.78 -12.90
N SER A 265 -0.81 9.48 -12.80
CA SER A 265 -0.06 8.47 -13.53
C SER A 265 -0.30 8.59 -15.05
N PRO A 266 0.73 8.36 -15.90
CA PRO A 266 0.56 8.36 -17.34
C PRO A 266 -0.46 7.33 -17.83
N GLY A 267 -0.55 6.20 -17.15
CA GLY A 267 -1.51 5.14 -17.46
C GLY A 267 -2.94 5.60 -17.21
N LEU A 268 -3.21 6.21 -16.06
CA LEU A 268 -4.52 6.82 -15.78
C LEU A 268 -4.90 7.83 -16.87
N LEU A 269 -4.01 8.78 -17.18
CA LEU A 269 -4.28 9.81 -18.19
C LEU A 269 -4.60 9.24 -19.56
N ALA A 270 -3.92 8.17 -19.97
CA ALA A 270 -4.14 7.53 -21.26
C ALA A 270 -5.44 6.73 -21.31
N TRP A 271 -5.70 5.92 -20.28
CA TRP A 271 -6.85 5.02 -20.25
C TRP A 271 -8.16 5.74 -19.93
N GLU A 272 -8.19 6.71 -19.02
CA GLU A 272 -9.41 7.47 -18.72
C GLU A 272 -9.86 8.32 -19.92
N ARG A 273 -8.92 8.83 -20.74
CA ARG A 273 -9.26 9.45 -22.04
C ARG A 273 -9.92 8.46 -22.99
N THR A 274 -9.41 7.24 -23.06
CA THR A 274 -9.98 6.16 -23.87
C THR A 274 -11.39 5.81 -23.42
N TRP A 275 -11.63 5.78 -22.11
CA TRP A 275 -12.94 5.51 -21.50
C TRP A 275 -13.83 6.76 -21.38
N LYS A 276 -13.35 7.94 -21.81
CA LYS A 276 -14.05 9.23 -21.73
C LYS A 276 -14.48 9.58 -20.31
N ARG A 277 -13.61 9.37 -19.33
CA ARG A 277 -13.81 9.69 -17.92
C ARG A 277 -12.89 10.82 -17.49
N ASP A 278 -13.24 11.49 -16.39
CA ASP A 278 -12.38 12.53 -15.80
C ASP A 278 -11.21 11.88 -15.04
N PRO A 279 -9.96 12.09 -15.49
CA PRO A 279 -8.80 11.50 -14.84
C PRO A 279 -8.60 12.02 -13.40
N THR A 280 -8.94 13.29 -13.15
CA THR A 280 -8.78 13.87 -11.81
C THR A 280 -9.69 13.20 -10.79
N LEU A 281 -10.99 13.09 -11.12
CA LEU A 281 -11.94 12.40 -10.25
C LEU A 281 -11.56 10.94 -10.02
N CYS A 282 -11.11 10.23 -11.07
CA CYS A 282 -10.67 8.86 -10.95
C CYS A 282 -9.41 8.70 -10.09
N ALA A 283 -8.48 9.66 -10.14
CA ALA A 283 -7.26 9.64 -9.33
C ALA A 283 -7.54 9.93 -7.85
N VAL A 284 -8.36 10.95 -7.56
CA VAL A 284 -8.60 11.35 -6.18
C VAL A 284 -9.49 10.37 -5.41
N SER A 285 -10.34 9.60 -6.11
CA SER A 285 -11.21 8.58 -5.52
C SER A 285 -10.67 7.15 -5.65
N GLY A 286 -9.64 6.94 -6.47
CA GLY A 286 -9.01 5.63 -6.65
C GLY A 286 -8.12 5.28 -5.47
N GLY A 287 -8.29 4.08 -4.92
CA GLY A 287 -7.46 3.56 -3.83
C GLY A 287 -6.29 2.71 -4.32
N GLU A 288 -5.57 2.16 -3.34
CA GLU A 288 -4.46 1.20 -3.46
C GLU A 288 -3.19 1.75 -4.13
N ASP A 289 -2.97 3.07 -4.09
CA ASP A 289 -1.73 3.66 -4.60
C ASP A 289 -0.55 3.48 -3.61
N TYR A 290 -0.82 3.36 -2.28
CA TYR A 290 0.17 3.18 -1.21
C TYR A 290 1.33 4.19 -1.25
N GLU A 291 1.03 5.39 -1.73
CA GLU A 291 1.90 6.55 -1.65
C GLU A 291 1.76 7.24 -0.28
N LEU A 292 2.73 8.07 0.12
CA LEU A 292 2.63 8.86 1.34
C LEU A 292 2.07 10.24 1.05
N LEU A 293 0.99 10.58 1.75
CA LEU A 293 0.43 11.92 1.87
C LEU A 293 0.91 12.53 3.19
N PHE A 294 1.62 13.65 3.14
CA PHE A 294 2.15 14.26 4.35
C PHE A 294 2.15 15.78 4.28
N THR A 295 2.24 16.42 5.44
CA THR A 295 2.35 17.87 5.56
C THR A 295 3.72 18.28 6.05
N SER A 296 4.15 19.48 5.71
CA SER A 296 5.42 20.06 6.13
C SER A 296 5.34 21.56 6.27
N GLY A 297 5.75 22.09 7.42
CA GLY A 297 5.96 23.51 7.64
C GLY A 297 7.36 24.01 7.19
N SER A 298 8.19 23.14 6.61
CA SER A 298 9.58 23.43 6.23
C SER A 298 9.83 23.15 4.75
N GLY A 299 9.08 23.79 3.85
CA GLY A 299 9.16 23.59 2.40
C GLY A 299 10.58 23.64 1.86
N GLU A 300 11.39 24.68 2.20
CA GLU A 300 12.78 24.79 1.75
C GLU A 300 13.70 23.63 2.17
N LYS A 301 13.49 23.06 3.39
CA LYS A 301 14.27 21.89 3.83
C LYS A 301 13.86 20.65 3.06
N LEU A 302 12.57 20.53 2.78
CA LEU A 302 12.02 19.41 2.03
C LEU A 302 12.49 19.50 0.56
N ASP A 303 12.48 20.67 -0.06
CA ASP A 303 12.94 20.87 -1.44
C ASP A 303 14.41 20.48 -1.60
N ARG A 304 15.28 20.95 -0.70
CA ARG A 304 16.70 20.54 -0.67
C ARG A 304 16.88 19.03 -0.44
N PHE A 305 16.02 18.41 0.34
CA PHE A 305 16.07 16.97 0.57
C PHE A 305 15.64 16.20 -0.69
N ARG A 306 14.57 16.61 -1.32
CA ARG A 306 13.98 16.05 -2.55
C ARG A 306 14.98 16.06 -3.71
N GLU A 307 15.62 17.21 -3.96
CA GLU A 307 16.65 17.38 -4.98
C GLU A 307 17.87 16.49 -4.76
N ARG A 308 18.30 16.35 -3.51
CA ARG A 308 19.50 15.57 -3.15
C ARG A 308 19.34 14.07 -3.35
N LEU A 309 18.12 13.54 -3.22
CA LEU A 309 17.84 12.08 -3.25
C LEU A 309 17.04 11.65 -4.50
N ASP A 310 16.81 12.58 -5.43
CA ASP A 310 15.99 12.34 -6.64
C ASP A 310 14.62 11.72 -6.29
N LEU A 311 14.00 12.20 -5.19
CA LEU A 311 12.74 11.70 -4.71
C LEU A 311 11.57 12.35 -5.44
N PHE A 312 10.70 11.53 -5.98
CA PHE A 312 9.47 12.01 -6.60
C PHE A 312 8.44 12.35 -5.51
N VAL A 313 8.50 13.59 -5.04
CA VAL A 313 7.57 14.18 -4.07
C VAL A 313 7.04 15.49 -4.63
N THR A 314 5.73 15.63 -4.69
CA THR A 314 5.06 16.80 -5.30
C THR A 314 4.28 17.57 -4.23
N ARG A 315 4.43 18.91 -4.18
CA ARG A 315 3.51 19.75 -3.41
C ARG A 315 2.19 19.83 -4.16
N ILE A 316 1.12 19.39 -3.53
CA ILE A 316 -0.22 19.34 -4.12
C ILE A 316 -1.19 20.35 -3.52
N GLY A 317 -0.78 21.10 -2.49
CA GLY A 317 -1.66 22.05 -1.83
C GLY A 317 -1.09 22.58 -0.53
N GLU A 318 -1.97 23.10 0.30
CA GLU A 318 -1.65 23.61 1.63
C GLU A 318 -2.80 23.38 2.61
N THR A 319 -2.49 23.30 3.89
CA THR A 319 -3.47 23.23 4.98
C THR A 319 -4.04 24.61 5.31
N THR A 320 -5.31 24.64 5.72
CA THR A 320 -6.04 25.88 6.05
C THR A 320 -6.54 25.86 7.49
N GLU A 321 -6.85 27.03 8.03
CA GLU A 321 -7.45 27.17 9.38
C GLU A 321 -8.89 26.66 9.41
N GLU A 322 -9.65 26.91 8.34
CA GLU A 322 -11.02 26.44 8.21
C GLU A 322 -11.05 24.94 7.89
N GLU A 323 -11.75 24.14 8.69
CA GLU A 323 -11.83 22.68 8.58
C GLU A 323 -12.65 22.20 7.36
N ARG A 324 -12.31 22.74 6.17
CA ARG A 324 -12.88 22.33 4.88
C ARG A 324 -11.79 21.76 3.98
N VAL A 325 -12.13 20.75 3.20
CA VAL A 325 -11.25 20.23 2.16
C VAL A 325 -11.78 20.67 0.80
N GLU A 326 -10.96 21.39 0.08
CA GLU A 326 -11.31 22.06 -1.18
C GLU A 326 -10.34 21.65 -2.30
N LEU A 327 -10.87 21.56 -3.52
CA LEU A 327 -10.11 21.39 -4.76
C LEU A 327 -10.18 22.70 -5.57
N VAL A 328 -9.02 23.25 -5.88
CA VAL A 328 -8.90 24.37 -6.82
C VAL A 328 -8.78 23.78 -8.23
N GLY A 329 -9.81 23.95 -9.04
CA GLY A 329 -9.83 23.44 -10.41
C GLY A 329 -8.86 24.16 -11.33
N ARG A 330 -8.60 23.59 -12.50
CA ARG A 330 -7.79 24.23 -13.57
C ARG A 330 -8.33 25.57 -14.04
N ASP A 331 -9.62 25.81 -13.84
CA ASP A 331 -10.33 27.06 -14.11
C ASP A 331 -10.20 28.09 -12.98
N GLY A 332 -9.45 27.78 -11.92
CA GLY A 332 -9.28 28.59 -10.72
C GLY A 332 -10.49 28.59 -9.78
N VAL A 333 -11.54 27.82 -10.10
CA VAL A 333 -12.74 27.73 -9.25
C VAL A 333 -12.50 26.76 -8.10
N VAL A 334 -12.77 27.24 -6.89
CA VAL A 334 -12.68 26.43 -5.66
C VAL A 334 -14.00 25.65 -5.48
N ARG A 335 -13.86 24.34 -5.30
CA ARG A 335 -14.99 23.42 -5.09
C ARG A 335 -14.73 22.56 -3.86
N PRO A 336 -15.77 22.18 -3.10
CA PRO A 336 -15.59 21.17 -2.06
C PRO A 336 -15.06 19.87 -2.64
N LEU A 337 -14.02 19.30 -2.04
CA LEU A 337 -13.56 17.95 -2.34
C LEU A 337 -14.27 16.99 -1.39
N SER A 338 -15.30 16.31 -1.87
CA SER A 338 -16.02 15.33 -1.06
C SER A 338 -15.13 14.14 -0.68
N PRO A 339 -15.29 13.53 0.52
CA PRO A 339 -14.54 12.35 0.94
C PRO A 339 -14.98 11.12 0.13
N SER A 340 -14.48 11.02 -1.11
CA SER A 340 -14.70 9.89 -2.01
C SER A 340 -13.51 8.94 -1.97
N GLY A 341 -13.79 7.64 -1.93
CA GLY A 341 -12.78 6.60 -1.83
C GLY A 341 -13.43 5.24 -1.61
N TRP A 342 -12.62 4.25 -1.29
CA TRP A 342 -13.12 2.92 -0.96
C TRP A 342 -13.72 2.91 0.45
N ASP A 343 -14.90 2.29 0.59
CA ASP A 343 -15.57 2.05 1.87
C ASP A 343 -16.15 0.63 1.83
N HIS A 344 -15.69 -0.24 2.74
CA HIS A 344 -16.12 -1.64 2.83
C HIS A 344 -17.61 -1.81 3.13
N PHE A 345 -18.25 -0.83 3.75
CA PHE A 345 -19.62 -0.86 4.20
C PHE A 345 -20.47 0.28 3.61
N GLY A 346 -19.84 1.11 2.78
CA GLY A 346 -20.52 2.19 2.05
C GLY A 346 -21.53 1.64 1.03
N LYS A 347 -22.63 2.40 0.83
CA LYS A 347 -23.69 2.07 -0.14
C LYS A 347 -23.37 2.68 -1.50
#